data_272addcdc7aaa6c2c615ad22ad323aa5
#
_entry.id   272addcdc7aaa6c2c615ad22ad323aa5
#
_cell.length_a   1.000
_cell.length_b   1.000
_cell.length_c   1.000
_cell.angle_alpha   90.00
_cell.angle_beta   90.00
_cell.angle_gamma   90.00
#
_symmetry.space_group_name_H-M   'P 1'
#
loop_
_entity.id
_entity.type
_entity.pdbx_description
1 polymer ?
#
loop_
_entity_poly.entity_id
_entity_poly.type
_entity_poly.pdbx_seq_one_letter_code
_entity_poly.pdbx_strand_id
1 'polypeptide(L)'
;MNARRRSMTIPFVLAALALALSCATSKELPKYTDTQTATATAVVQAIDLNTRQVTLKGQDGKAFTFVAGDEVRNLSQVRVGDTVKVTYTESIAIEVKRVDGGTPDVKAAATAERAAPGEKPAGSVARTVTASAVIVAIDRTTSRVTLRGPSGNDRVVQVKDPKNLEAVQVGDMVYATYTESLGISIEEVAPAK
;
A
#
# COMPACT_ATOMS: atom_id res chain seq x y z
N MET A 1 -34.07 -32.34 -83.85
CA MET A 1 -34.37 -32.91 -82.49
C MET A 1 -33.48 -32.20 -81.51
N ASN A 2 -34.01 -31.14 -80.88
CA ASN A 2 -33.24 -30.25 -80.00
C ASN A 2 -33.67 -30.43 -78.55
N ALA A 3 -32.78 -31.04 -77.72
CA ALA A 3 -32.98 -31.18 -76.31
C ALA A 3 -32.42 -29.92 -75.58
N ARG A 4 -33.33 -29.10 -75.09
CA ARG A 4 -32.98 -27.94 -74.25
C ARG A 4 -32.68 -28.43 -72.83
N ARG A 5 -31.41 -28.29 -72.39
CA ARG A 5 -31.00 -28.39 -70.98
C ARG A 5 -31.43 -27.13 -70.20
N ARG A 6 -32.34 -27.28 -69.28
CA ARG A 6 -32.65 -26.21 -68.26
C ARG A 6 -31.62 -26.26 -67.15
N SER A 7 -30.86 -25.19 -67.06
CA SER A 7 -29.95 -24.92 -65.91
C SER A 7 -30.78 -24.46 -64.73
N MET A 8 -30.73 -25.21 -63.65
CA MET A 8 -31.40 -24.89 -62.40
C MET A 8 -30.38 -24.19 -61.49
N THR A 9 -30.43 -22.87 -61.38
CA THR A 9 -29.64 -22.07 -60.50
C THR A 9 -30.25 -22.09 -59.11
N ILE A 10 -29.54 -22.67 -58.15
CA ILE A 10 -29.87 -22.68 -56.67
C ILE A 10 -29.27 -21.41 -56.10
N PRO A 11 -30.04 -20.51 -55.48
CA PRO A 11 -29.46 -19.37 -54.75
C PRO A 11 -28.89 -19.85 -53.41
N PHE A 12 -27.59 -19.65 -53.28
CA PHE A 12 -26.85 -19.87 -52.01
C PHE A 12 -27.19 -18.73 -51.06
N VAL A 13 -28.08 -18.97 -50.10
CA VAL A 13 -28.36 -18.02 -49.02
C VAL A 13 -27.24 -18.11 -48.01
N LEU A 14 -26.31 -17.15 -48.05
CA LEU A 14 -25.28 -16.99 -47.02
C LEU A 14 -25.93 -16.41 -45.77
N ALA A 15 -26.25 -17.25 -44.78
CA ALA A 15 -26.64 -16.81 -43.46
C ALA A 15 -25.38 -16.33 -42.71
N ALA A 16 -25.14 -15.03 -42.67
CA ALA A 16 -24.11 -14.41 -41.85
C ALA A 16 -24.53 -14.51 -40.37
N LEU A 17 -23.94 -15.48 -39.65
CA LEU A 17 -24.07 -15.62 -38.23
C LEU A 17 -23.17 -14.55 -37.57
N ALA A 18 -23.74 -13.40 -37.24
CA ALA A 18 -23.06 -12.37 -36.44
C ALA A 18 -22.87 -12.89 -34.99
N LEU A 19 -21.68 -13.40 -34.67
CA LEU A 19 -21.27 -13.61 -33.29
C LEU A 19 -21.12 -12.23 -32.66
N ALA A 20 -22.12 -11.80 -31.88
CA ALA A 20 -21.96 -10.69 -30.94
C ALA A 20 -20.99 -11.13 -29.84
N LEU A 21 -19.71 -10.75 -29.95
CA LEU A 21 -18.79 -10.78 -28.83
C LEU A 21 -19.33 -9.78 -27.79
N SER A 22 -20.06 -10.30 -26.82
CA SER A 22 -20.37 -9.56 -25.60
C SER A 22 -19.05 -9.36 -24.84
N CYS A 23 -18.42 -8.19 -24.98
CA CYS A 23 -17.37 -7.75 -24.07
C CYS A 23 -18.02 -7.58 -22.69
N ALA A 24 -17.97 -8.63 -21.86
CA ALA A 24 -18.25 -8.51 -20.44
C ALA A 24 -17.15 -7.62 -19.86
N THR A 25 -17.45 -6.33 -19.63
CA THR A 25 -16.56 -5.43 -18.89
C THR A 25 -16.47 -5.97 -17.48
N SER A 26 -15.36 -6.61 -17.14
CA SER A 26 -15.10 -7.06 -15.78
C SER A 26 -14.98 -5.82 -14.90
N LYS A 27 -15.93 -5.66 -13.97
CA LYS A 27 -15.92 -4.54 -13.04
C LYS A 27 -14.69 -4.64 -12.15
N GLU A 28 -13.92 -3.56 -12.06
CA GLU A 28 -12.71 -3.53 -11.24
C GLU A 28 -13.06 -3.75 -9.76
N LEU A 29 -12.27 -4.60 -9.08
CA LEU A 29 -12.48 -4.88 -7.67
C LEU A 29 -12.06 -3.68 -6.81
N PRO A 30 -12.75 -3.40 -5.70
CA PRO A 30 -12.49 -2.23 -4.87
C PRO A 30 -11.08 -2.21 -4.29
N LYS A 31 -10.47 -1.01 -4.33
CA LYS A 31 -9.22 -0.67 -3.67
C LYS A 31 -9.39 0.65 -2.92
N TYR A 32 -8.81 0.72 -1.75
CA TYR A 32 -8.78 1.93 -0.93
C TYR A 32 -7.41 2.07 -0.29
N THR A 33 -6.88 3.28 -0.26
CA THR A 33 -5.64 3.59 0.46
C THR A 33 -5.82 4.95 1.14
N ASP A 34 -5.43 5.01 2.40
CA ASP A 34 -5.31 6.25 3.17
C ASP A 34 -3.91 6.29 3.76
N THR A 35 -3.27 7.46 3.67
CA THR A 35 -1.90 7.66 4.14
C THR A 35 -1.81 8.98 4.87
N GLN A 36 -1.25 8.94 6.08
CA GLN A 36 -0.98 10.12 6.88
C GLN A 36 0.53 10.22 7.12
N THR A 37 1.05 11.43 6.96
CA THR A 37 2.48 11.71 7.17
C THR A 37 2.64 12.88 8.10
N ALA A 38 3.48 12.70 9.12
CA ALA A 38 3.93 13.75 10.03
C ALA A 38 5.43 13.93 9.88
N THR A 39 5.88 15.18 9.82
CA THR A 39 7.30 15.51 9.73
C THR A 39 7.68 16.44 10.87
N ALA A 40 8.78 16.13 11.54
CA ALA A 40 9.41 16.99 12.53
C ALA A 40 10.85 17.26 12.14
N THR A 41 11.36 18.45 12.49
CA THR A 41 12.76 18.84 12.29
C THR A 41 13.36 19.31 13.58
N ALA A 42 14.66 19.03 13.75
CA ALA A 42 15.46 19.50 14.87
C ALA A 42 16.86 19.85 14.39
N VAL A 43 17.54 20.76 15.08
CA VAL A 43 18.91 21.17 14.75
C VAL A 43 19.88 20.47 15.69
N VAL A 44 21.00 19.97 15.15
CA VAL A 44 22.08 19.38 15.94
C VAL A 44 22.75 20.48 16.74
N GLN A 45 22.67 20.43 18.07
CA GLN A 45 23.32 21.37 18.98
C GLN A 45 24.70 20.90 19.44
N ALA A 46 24.85 19.59 19.65
CA ALA A 46 26.09 18.98 20.06
C ALA A 46 26.18 17.54 19.56
N ILE A 47 27.40 17.08 19.35
CA ILE A 47 27.70 15.69 19.00
C ILE A 47 29.02 15.28 19.64
N ASP A 48 29.03 14.13 20.30
CA ASP A 48 30.22 13.44 20.80
C ASP A 48 30.35 12.11 20.08
N LEU A 49 31.34 12.00 19.21
CA LEU A 49 31.57 10.81 18.38
C LEU A 49 32.12 9.63 19.21
N ASN A 50 32.76 9.87 20.37
CA ASN A 50 33.32 8.82 21.21
C ASN A 50 32.21 8.08 21.97
N THR A 51 31.27 8.83 22.51
CA THR A 51 30.10 8.29 23.24
C THR A 51 28.90 8.09 22.34
N ARG A 52 28.98 8.53 21.08
CA ARG A 52 27.87 8.57 20.10
C ARG A 52 26.67 9.39 20.58
N GLN A 53 26.90 10.34 21.50
CA GLN A 53 25.84 11.16 22.06
C GLN A 53 25.54 12.33 21.14
N VAL A 54 24.26 12.53 20.83
CA VAL A 54 23.76 13.62 19.98
C VAL A 54 22.73 14.41 20.75
N THR A 55 22.89 15.73 20.78
CA THR A 55 21.89 16.67 21.31
C THR A 55 21.21 17.40 20.18
N LEU A 56 19.90 17.29 20.12
CA LEU A 56 19.06 17.97 19.13
C LEU A 56 18.19 19.03 19.80
N LYS A 57 17.95 20.14 19.11
CA LYS A 57 16.99 21.16 19.52
C LYS A 57 15.80 21.17 18.57
N GLY A 58 14.63 20.89 19.11
CA GLY A 58 13.38 20.93 18.37
C GLY A 58 12.93 22.36 18.02
N GLN A 59 11.93 22.49 17.17
CA GLN A 59 11.33 23.77 16.80
C GLN A 59 10.66 24.48 17.98
N ASP A 60 10.26 23.74 19.00
CA ASP A 60 9.70 24.25 20.27
C ASP A 60 10.78 24.82 21.19
N GLY A 61 12.05 24.82 20.77
CA GLY A 61 13.20 25.30 21.52
C GLY A 61 13.73 24.31 22.55
N LYS A 62 13.06 23.17 22.77
CA LYS A 62 13.53 22.17 23.72
C LYS A 62 14.67 21.36 23.14
N ALA A 63 15.66 21.09 23.97
CA ALA A 63 16.75 20.19 23.63
C ALA A 63 16.52 18.81 24.23
N PHE A 64 16.92 17.78 23.50
CA PHE A 64 16.96 16.40 23.99
C PHE A 64 18.25 15.72 23.53
N THR A 65 18.76 14.84 24.36
CA THR A 65 20.02 14.14 24.13
C THR A 65 19.73 12.64 24.08
N PHE A 66 20.35 11.95 23.14
CA PHE A 66 20.27 10.50 23.03
C PHE A 66 21.61 9.93 22.55
N VAL A 67 21.79 8.63 22.68
CA VAL A 67 22.94 7.90 22.15
C VAL A 67 22.51 7.26 20.81
N ALA A 68 23.19 7.63 19.73
CA ALA A 68 22.95 7.03 18.44
C ALA A 68 23.42 5.55 18.43
N GLY A 69 22.53 4.61 18.10
CA GLY A 69 22.85 3.20 18.05
C GLY A 69 23.85 2.86 16.93
N ASP A 70 24.39 1.65 16.94
CA ASP A 70 25.41 1.20 15.96
C ASP A 70 24.86 1.10 14.53
N GLU A 71 23.55 1.04 14.38
CA GLU A 71 22.85 1.10 13.09
C GLU A 71 22.99 2.46 12.39
N VAL A 72 23.25 3.57 13.15
CA VAL A 72 23.50 4.90 12.57
C VAL A 72 24.93 4.94 12.02
N ARG A 73 25.05 4.73 10.70
CA ARG A 73 26.34 4.82 9.99
C ARG A 73 26.71 6.28 9.74
N ASN A 74 28.00 6.51 9.51
CA ASN A 74 28.52 7.81 9.07
C ASN A 74 28.23 8.98 10.05
N LEU A 75 28.07 8.71 11.35
CA LEU A 75 27.80 9.72 12.36
C LEU A 75 28.87 10.84 12.37
N SER A 76 30.11 10.52 11.96
CA SER A 76 31.22 11.49 11.83
C SER A 76 30.99 12.55 10.74
N GLN A 77 30.00 12.39 9.88
CA GLN A 77 29.62 13.40 8.87
C GLN A 77 28.59 14.41 9.40
N VAL A 78 28.00 14.14 10.57
CA VAL A 78 27.05 15.06 11.22
C VAL A 78 27.80 16.20 11.88
N ARG A 79 27.33 17.41 11.69
CA ARG A 79 27.90 18.63 12.23
C ARG A 79 26.89 19.40 13.07
N VAL A 80 27.39 20.16 14.04
CA VAL A 80 26.56 21.13 14.74
C VAL A 80 25.99 22.14 13.74
N GLY A 81 24.69 22.36 13.81
CA GLY A 81 23.93 23.17 12.86
C GLY A 81 23.19 22.37 11.80
N ASP A 82 23.56 21.11 11.53
CA ASP A 82 22.81 20.26 10.61
C ASP A 82 21.36 20.10 11.06
N THR A 83 20.45 19.98 10.10
CA THR A 83 19.04 19.73 10.36
C THR A 83 18.74 18.25 10.26
N VAL A 84 18.22 17.68 11.33
CA VAL A 84 17.67 16.31 11.35
C VAL A 84 16.20 16.40 11.02
N LYS A 85 15.76 15.67 9.99
CA LYS A 85 14.37 15.52 9.58
C LYS A 85 13.89 14.13 9.93
N VAL A 86 12.82 14.06 10.71
CA VAL A 86 12.13 12.82 11.05
C VAL A 86 10.80 12.82 10.35
N THR A 87 10.52 11.75 9.60
CA THR A 87 9.25 11.55 8.91
C THR A 87 8.60 10.29 9.41
N TYR A 88 7.41 10.42 9.95
CA TYR A 88 6.56 9.30 10.37
C TYR A 88 5.40 9.18 9.38
N THR A 89 5.20 7.99 8.87
CA THR A 89 4.11 7.71 7.93
C THR A 89 3.31 6.50 8.40
N GLU A 90 2.00 6.65 8.43
CA GLU A 90 1.05 5.57 8.62
C GLU A 90 0.21 5.41 7.35
N SER A 91 -0.03 4.18 6.94
CA SER A 91 -0.86 3.88 5.79
C SER A 91 -1.75 2.67 6.07
N ILE A 92 -3.01 2.77 5.65
CA ILE A 92 -3.92 1.64 5.57
C ILE A 92 -4.35 1.45 4.13
N ALA A 93 -4.19 0.24 3.61
CA ALA A 93 -4.65 -0.15 2.29
C ALA A 93 -5.64 -1.32 2.42
N ILE A 94 -6.77 -1.22 1.73
CA ILE A 94 -7.76 -2.29 1.64
C ILE A 94 -7.89 -2.67 0.16
N GLU A 95 -7.75 -3.95 -0.14
CA GLU A 95 -7.86 -4.48 -1.49
C GLU A 95 -8.72 -5.75 -1.48
N VAL A 96 -9.63 -5.85 -2.44
CA VAL A 96 -10.40 -7.08 -2.67
C VAL A 96 -9.79 -7.84 -3.83
N LYS A 97 -9.59 -9.14 -3.66
CA LYS A 97 -9.07 -10.03 -4.73
C LYS A 97 -10.00 -11.23 -4.89
N ARG A 98 -10.20 -11.61 -6.14
CA ARG A 98 -10.86 -12.86 -6.49
C ARG A 98 -9.82 -13.97 -6.48
N VAL A 99 -9.92 -14.85 -5.49
CA VAL A 99 -8.95 -15.94 -5.29
C VAL A 99 -9.74 -17.23 -5.01
N ASP A 100 -9.59 -18.23 -5.86
CA ASP A 100 -10.24 -19.51 -5.66
C ASP A 100 -9.63 -20.24 -4.46
N GLY A 101 -10.44 -20.50 -3.45
CA GLY A 101 -10.04 -21.27 -2.27
C GLY A 101 -9.05 -20.56 -1.34
N GLY A 102 -9.04 -19.23 -1.31
CA GLY A 102 -8.19 -18.46 -0.41
C GLY A 102 -8.46 -18.73 1.07
N THR A 103 -7.40 -18.95 1.85
CA THR A 103 -7.49 -19.10 3.30
C THR A 103 -7.08 -17.79 3.97
N PRO A 104 -7.92 -17.20 4.84
CA PRO A 104 -7.56 -16.03 5.60
C PRO A 104 -6.31 -16.23 6.46
N ASP A 105 -5.43 -15.25 6.49
CA ASP A 105 -4.20 -15.26 7.28
C ASP A 105 -3.83 -13.88 7.81
N VAL A 106 -2.79 -13.83 8.67
CA VAL A 106 -2.13 -12.60 9.11
C VAL A 106 -0.64 -12.74 8.88
N LYS A 107 -0.07 -11.77 8.15
CA LYS A 107 1.37 -11.68 7.89
C LYS A 107 1.93 -10.39 8.44
N ALA A 108 3.11 -10.45 9.03
CA ALA A 108 3.86 -9.29 9.47
C ALA A 108 5.25 -9.31 8.83
N ALA A 109 5.72 -8.15 8.42
CA ALA A 109 7.05 -7.94 7.91
C ALA A 109 7.64 -6.65 8.50
N ALA A 110 8.94 -6.61 8.67
CA ALA A 110 9.67 -5.42 9.03
C ALA A 110 10.87 -5.25 8.08
N THR A 111 11.14 -4.00 7.71
CA THR A 111 12.27 -3.63 6.87
C THR A 111 13.04 -2.50 7.55
N ALA A 112 14.35 -2.46 7.32
CA ALA A 112 15.21 -1.37 7.75
C ALA A 112 16.16 -1.03 6.61
N GLU A 113 16.28 0.26 6.32
CA GLU A 113 17.20 0.79 5.32
C GLU A 113 18.19 1.75 5.99
N ARG A 114 19.37 1.86 5.42
CA ARG A 114 20.45 2.71 5.93
C ARG A 114 21.15 3.42 4.77
N ALA A 115 21.68 4.60 5.04
CA ALA A 115 22.53 5.31 4.10
C ALA A 115 23.74 4.47 3.66
N ALA A 116 24.17 4.68 2.42
CA ALA A 116 25.39 4.07 1.90
C ALA A 116 26.64 4.59 2.65
N PRO A 117 27.73 3.80 2.69
CA PRO A 117 29.00 4.28 3.24
C PRO A 117 29.44 5.58 2.54
N GLY A 118 29.79 6.60 3.33
CA GLY A 118 30.23 7.90 2.78
C GLY A 118 29.12 8.93 2.57
N GLU A 119 27.87 8.56 2.68
CA GLU A 119 26.74 9.48 2.65
C GLU A 119 26.38 9.99 4.05
N LYS A 120 25.61 11.10 4.12
CA LYS A 120 25.10 11.57 5.42
C LYS A 120 24.20 10.52 6.06
N PRO A 121 24.20 10.43 7.39
CA PRO A 121 23.34 9.49 8.09
C PRO A 121 21.88 9.66 7.68
N ALA A 122 21.30 8.59 7.19
CA ALA A 122 19.89 8.46 6.88
C ALA A 122 19.50 6.99 7.10
N GLY A 123 18.24 6.79 7.40
CA GLY A 123 17.70 5.45 7.52
C GLY A 123 16.20 5.47 7.69
N SER A 124 15.60 4.33 7.45
CA SER A 124 14.18 4.12 7.72
C SER A 124 13.95 2.73 8.32
N VAL A 125 12.92 2.65 9.13
CA VAL A 125 12.35 1.39 9.58
C VAL A 125 10.88 1.40 9.19
N ALA A 126 10.40 0.28 8.67
CA ALA A 126 8.99 0.11 8.38
C ALA A 126 8.49 -1.23 8.89
N ARG A 127 7.26 -1.22 9.38
CA ARG A 127 6.54 -2.42 9.79
C ARG A 127 5.24 -2.50 9.00
N THR A 128 5.00 -3.64 8.40
CA THR A 128 3.78 -3.91 7.64
C THR A 128 3.07 -5.12 8.24
N VAL A 129 1.77 -4.98 8.47
CA VAL A 129 0.89 -6.08 8.89
C VAL A 129 -0.23 -6.18 7.86
N THR A 130 -0.36 -7.35 7.25
CA THR A 130 -1.46 -7.65 6.34
C THR A 130 -2.34 -8.72 6.97
N ALA A 131 -3.61 -8.39 7.18
CA ALA A 131 -4.63 -9.33 7.58
C ALA A 131 -5.57 -9.59 6.40
N SER A 132 -5.97 -10.85 6.20
CA SER A 132 -6.93 -11.21 5.18
C SER A 132 -8.18 -11.85 5.78
N ALA A 133 -9.30 -11.72 5.06
CA ALA A 133 -10.59 -12.28 5.41
C ALA A 133 -11.35 -12.67 4.16
N VAL A 134 -12.22 -13.67 4.23
CA VAL A 134 -13.11 -14.04 3.14
C VAL A 134 -14.49 -13.41 3.33
N ILE A 135 -15.09 -12.93 2.24
CA ILE A 135 -16.49 -12.46 2.25
C ILE A 135 -17.41 -13.67 2.33
N VAL A 136 -18.16 -13.80 3.43
CA VAL A 136 -19.11 -14.91 3.64
C VAL A 136 -20.57 -14.51 3.42
N ALA A 137 -20.90 -13.21 3.50
CA ALA A 137 -22.22 -12.69 3.16
C ALA A 137 -22.14 -11.23 2.70
N ILE A 138 -23.09 -10.82 1.84
CA ILE A 138 -23.23 -9.45 1.33
C ILE A 138 -24.70 -9.04 1.44
N ASP A 139 -24.96 -7.96 2.19
CA ASP A 139 -26.26 -7.30 2.22
C ASP A 139 -26.15 -5.95 1.50
N ARG A 140 -26.63 -5.93 0.27
CA ARG A 140 -26.61 -4.72 -0.58
C ARG A 140 -27.64 -3.69 -0.15
N THR A 141 -28.70 -4.09 0.54
CA THR A 141 -29.77 -3.20 1.00
C THR A 141 -29.27 -2.31 2.14
N THR A 142 -28.52 -2.86 3.07
CA THR A 142 -27.96 -2.15 4.20
C THR A 142 -26.47 -1.78 3.99
N SER A 143 -25.91 -2.08 2.83
CA SER A 143 -24.49 -1.85 2.47
C SER A 143 -23.52 -2.48 3.46
N ARG A 144 -23.74 -3.75 3.83
CA ARG A 144 -22.92 -4.51 4.77
C ARG A 144 -22.32 -5.74 4.15
N VAL A 145 -21.11 -6.07 4.58
CA VAL A 145 -20.47 -7.35 4.30
C VAL A 145 -20.13 -8.07 5.59
N THR A 146 -20.25 -9.38 5.57
CA THR A 146 -19.74 -10.23 6.65
C THR A 146 -18.44 -10.84 6.20
N LEU A 147 -17.39 -10.60 6.97
CA LEU A 147 -16.02 -11.06 6.74
C LEU A 147 -15.67 -12.15 7.75
N ARG A 148 -15.13 -13.26 7.29
CA ARG A 148 -14.56 -14.31 8.14
C ARG A 148 -13.05 -14.20 8.13
N GLY A 149 -12.47 -13.93 9.30
CA GLY A 149 -11.03 -13.83 9.50
C GLY A 149 -10.35 -15.19 9.75
N PRO A 150 -9.02 -15.17 10.00
CA PRO A 150 -8.22 -16.39 10.19
C PRO A 150 -8.65 -17.25 11.38
N SER A 151 -9.21 -16.63 12.43
CA SER A 151 -9.72 -17.33 13.62
C SER A 151 -11.11 -17.96 13.43
N GLY A 152 -11.69 -17.89 12.22
CA GLY A 152 -13.04 -18.36 11.93
C GLY A 152 -14.17 -17.46 12.42
N ASN A 153 -13.86 -16.34 13.09
CA ASN A 153 -14.85 -15.40 13.61
C ASN A 153 -15.40 -14.50 12.49
N ASP A 154 -16.70 -14.30 12.52
CA ASP A 154 -17.39 -13.41 11.58
C ASP A 154 -17.46 -11.98 12.13
N ARG A 155 -17.22 -11.00 11.25
CA ARG A 155 -17.33 -9.56 11.51
C ARG A 155 -18.19 -8.91 10.45
N VAL A 156 -19.21 -8.18 10.88
CA VAL A 156 -20.03 -7.36 9.99
C VAL A 156 -19.40 -5.98 9.84
N VAL A 157 -19.15 -5.57 8.60
CA VAL A 157 -18.55 -4.28 8.25
C VAL A 157 -19.51 -3.47 7.41
N GLN A 158 -19.70 -2.20 7.76
CA GLN A 158 -20.45 -1.24 6.97
C GLN A 158 -19.56 -0.71 5.84
N VAL A 159 -20.03 -0.84 4.61
CA VAL A 159 -19.33 -0.31 3.42
C VAL A 159 -19.78 1.13 3.16
N LYS A 160 -18.83 2.07 3.14
CA LYS A 160 -19.14 3.51 2.99
C LYS A 160 -19.73 3.85 1.63
N ASP A 161 -19.15 3.29 0.55
CA ASP A 161 -19.65 3.48 -0.81
C ASP A 161 -20.32 2.18 -1.31
N PRO A 162 -21.65 2.15 -1.43
CA PRO A 162 -22.39 0.98 -1.91
C PRO A 162 -21.95 0.47 -3.28
N LYS A 163 -21.39 1.32 -4.14
CA LYS A 163 -20.87 0.93 -5.46
C LYS A 163 -19.77 -0.12 -5.36
N ASN A 164 -19.00 -0.10 -4.28
CA ASN A 164 -17.96 -1.12 -4.04
C ASN A 164 -18.53 -2.53 -3.89
N LEU A 165 -19.82 -2.65 -3.52
CA LEU A 165 -20.49 -3.94 -3.39
C LEU A 165 -20.96 -4.52 -4.74
N GLU A 166 -20.97 -3.72 -5.80
CA GLU A 166 -21.46 -4.19 -7.11
C GLU A 166 -20.46 -5.13 -7.80
N ALA A 167 -19.15 -4.97 -7.50
CA ALA A 167 -18.08 -5.76 -8.11
C ALA A 167 -17.70 -7.00 -7.29
N VAL A 168 -18.06 -7.05 -5.99
CA VAL A 168 -17.65 -8.10 -5.08
C VAL A 168 -18.70 -9.22 -4.96
N GLN A 169 -18.22 -10.41 -4.62
CA GLN A 169 -19.05 -11.60 -4.41
C GLN A 169 -18.62 -12.37 -3.16
N VAL A 170 -19.50 -13.25 -2.67
CA VAL A 170 -19.16 -14.21 -1.62
C VAL A 170 -18.04 -15.11 -2.12
N GLY A 171 -17.02 -15.32 -1.28
CA GLY A 171 -15.80 -16.04 -1.62
C GLY A 171 -14.62 -15.14 -1.99
N ASP A 172 -14.85 -13.86 -2.33
CA ASP A 172 -13.76 -12.92 -2.56
C ASP A 172 -12.96 -12.69 -1.27
N MET A 173 -11.65 -12.49 -1.41
CA MET A 173 -10.74 -12.20 -0.30
C MET A 173 -10.54 -10.69 -0.15
N VAL A 174 -10.66 -10.22 1.08
CA VAL A 174 -10.34 -8.84 1.48
C VAL A 174 -9.00 -8.85 2.19
N TYR A 175 -8.07 -8.02 1.74
CA TYR A 175 -6.77 -7.79 2.36
C TYR A 175 -6.76 -6.39 2.97
N ALA A 176 -6.44 -6.30 4.25
CA ALA A 176 -6.20 -5.04 4.95
C ALA A 176 -4.72 -4.98 5.33
N THR A 177 -3.99 -4.05 4.74
CA THR A 177 -2.57 -3.85 4.99
C THR A 177 -2.37 -2.55 5.75
N TYR A 178 -1.81 -2.64 6.94
CA TYR A 178 -1.36 -1.50 7.72
C TYR A 178 0.16 -1.41 7.64
N THR A 179 0.66 -0.23 7.32
CA THR A 179 2.09 0.06 7.29
C THR A 179 2.37 1.28 8.13
N GLU A 180 3.34 1.17 9.02
CA GLU A 180 3.95 2.29 9.73
C GLU A 180 5.43 2.38 9.35
N SER A 181 5.93 3.58 9.15
CA SER A 181 7.34 3.81 8.86
C SER A 181 7.86 5.05 9.57
N LEU A 182 9.11 4.97 9.99
CA LEU A 182 9.87 6.07 10.57
C LEU A 182 11.13 6.26 9.74
N GLY A 183 11.25 7.41 9.08
CA GLY A 183 12.44 7.81 8.34
C GLY A 183 13.18 8.92 9.07
N ILE A 184 14.50 8.86 9.04
CA ILE A 184 15.39 9.89 9.58
C ILE A 184 16.38 10.24 8.48
N SER A 185 16.58 11.53 8.24
CA SER A 185 17.59 12.04 7.32
C SER A 185 18.25 13.30 7.90
N ILE A 186 19.47 13.56 7.47
CA ILE A 186 20.24 14.75 7.89
C ILE A 186 20.49 15.61 6.67
N GLU A 187 20.03 16.85 6.74
CA GLU A 187 20.22 17.88 5.73
C GLU A 187 21.32 18.87 6.18
N GLU A 188 22.27 19.19 5.32
CA GLU A 188 23.29 20.19 5.62
C GLU A 188 22.68 21.58 5.74
N VAL A 189 23.17 22.32 6.74
CA VAL A 189 22.98 23.77 6.70
C VAL A 189 23.84 24.34 5.57
N ALA A 190 23.18 24.99 4.61
CA ALA A 190 23.93 25.72 3.59
C ALA A 190 24.89 26.71 4.27
N PRO A 191 26.20 26.77 3.89
CA PRO A 191 27.12 27.70 4.48
C PRO A 191 26.57 29.13 4.29
N ALA A 192 26.50 29.86 5.41
CA ALA A 192 26.12 31.27 5.36
C ALA A 192 27.05 32.00 4.35
N LYS A 193 26.47 32.65 3.34
CA LYS A 193 27.20 33.48 2.38
C LYS A 193 27.67 34.74 3.06
#